data_e365c4c73f99dd9a9da6878dd570efd6
#
_entry.id   e365c4c73f99dd9a9da6878dd570efd6
#
_cell.length_a   1.000
_cell.length_b   1.000
_cell.length_c   1.000
_cell.angle_alpha   90.00
_cell.angle_beta   90.00
_cell.angle_gamma   90.00
#
_symmetry.space_group_name_H-M   'P 1'
#
loop_
_entity.id
_entity.type
_entity.pdbx_description
1 polymer ?
#
loop_
_entity_poly.entity_id
_entity_poly.type
_entity_poly.pdbx_seq_one_letter_code
_entity_poly.pdbx_strand_id
1 'polypeptide(L)'
;MAVLALMIVLLPVISQAGTWKKNSTGWGWQEDNGSWPANQWKYIHGTWYAFDGNGYMRTGWYWDGRFWYYLTGSGAMAEGWASVGGTWYYLQPGSGAMAEGWVSVGGTWYYLQPGNGAMHTGWVKDGTTWYYMNSSGAMLTGWQLINGSWYYLYENGKMAEDTWIGSCYVNPSGAWIPDAVRSQWIRSGDRWWYRHSD
;
A
#
# COMPACT_ATOMS: atom_id res chain seq x y z
N MET A 1 34.68 -10.70 -31.49
CA MET A 1 34.45 -9.98 -30.20
C MET A 1 34.11 -8.55 -30.54
N ALA A 2 32.83 -8.18 -30.43
CA ALA A 2 32.36 -6.81 -30.66
C ALA A 2 32.39 -6.08 -29.32
N VAL A 3 33.22 -5.02 -29.22
CA VAL A 3 33.26 -4.13 -28.05
C VAL A 3 32.07 -3.19 -28.14
N LEU A 4 31.08 -3.40 -27.27
CA LEU A 4 29.94 -2.49 -27.14
C LEU A 4 30.41 -1.24 -26.37
N ALA A 5 30.62 -0.13 -27.08
CA ALA A 5 30.93 1.17 -26.47
C ALA A 5 29.67 1.68 -25.77
N LEU A 6 29.68 1.69 -24.43
CA LEU A 6 28.66 2.30 -23.60
C LEU A 6 28.76 3.83 -23.78
N MET A 7 27.91 4.42 -24.61
CA MET A 7 27.75 5.89 -24.64
C MET A 7 27.06 6.31 -23.36
N ILE A 8 27.85 6.82 -22.40
CA ILE A 8 27.33 7.60 -21.28
C ILE A 8 26.85 8.94 -21.88
N VAL A 9 25.54 9.03 -22.10
CA VAL A 9 24.89 10.32 -22.38
C VAL A 9 24.93 11.12 -21.09
N LEU A 10 25.95 12.00 -20.96
CA LEU A 10 25.95 13.07 -19.98
C LEU A 10 24.80 14.01 -20.35
N LEU A 11 23.61 13.78 -19.77
CA LEU A 11 22.55 14.78 -19.78
C LEU A 11 23.14 16.03 -19.09
N PRO A 12 23.04 17.22 -19.71
CA PRO A 12 23.48 18.45 -19.07
C PRO A 12 22.67 18.56 -17.75
N VAL A 13 23.37 18.65 -16.63
CA VAL A 13 22.76 19.11 -15.39
C VAL A 13 22.37 20.55 -15.66
N ILE A 14 21.11 20.76 -16.07
CA ILE A 14 20.55 22.09 -16.17
C ILE A 14 20.54 22.59 -14.72
N SER A 15 21.49 23.49 -14.41
CA SER A 15 21.43 24.26 -13.18
C SER A 15 20.06 24.93 -13.17
N GLN A 16 19.18 24.48 -12.28
CA GLN A 16 17.89 25.15 -12.11
C GLN A 16 18.14 26.44 -11.37
N ALA A 17 18.51 27.43 -12.13
CA ALA A 17 18.69 28.77 -11.67
C ALA A 17 17.30 29.36 -11.40
N GLY A 18 17.13 29.92 -10.22
CA GLY A 18 15.88 30.52 -9.73
C GLY A 18 15.92 30.66 -8.19
N THR A 19 14.92 31.30 -7.64
CA THR A 19 14.87 31.60 -6.21
C THR A 19 13.49 31.44 -5.64
N TRP A 20 13.39 30.88 -4.43
CA TRP A 20 12.18 30.88 -3.62
C TRP A 20 11.85 32.31 -3.17
N LYS A 21 10.63 32.74 -3.42
CA LYS A 21 10.08 34.03 -2.97
C LYS A 21 8.82 33.77 -2.13
N LYS A 22 8.64 34.58 -1.10
CA LYS A 22 7.47 34.56 -0.24
C LYS A 22 6.81 35.95 -0.18
N ASN A 23 5.49 35.95 -0.24
CA ASN A 23 4.69 37.14 0.06
C ASN A 23 3.58 36.78 1.06
N SER A 24 2.60 37.67 1.25
CA SER A 24 1.45 37.46 2.15
C SER A 24 0.55 36.30 1.74
N THR A 25 0.55 35.89 0.47
CA THR A 25 -0.29 34.80 -0.06
C THR A 25 0.40 33.45 0.09
N GLY A 26 1.72 33.35 -0.17
CA GLY A 26 2.42 32.08 -0.10
C GLY A 26 3.84 32.11 -0.67
N TRP A 27 4.39 30.92 -0.84
CA TRP A 27 5.66 30.70 -1.50
C TRP A 27 5.48 30.48 -3.00
N GLY A 28 6.41 30.95 -3.80
CA GLY A 28 6.51 30.66 -5.22
C GLY A 28 7.98 30.55 -5.64
N TRP A 29 8.22 30.00 -6.82
CA TRP A 29 9.56 29.90 -7.40
C TRP A 29 9.70 30.92 -8.54
N GLN A 30 10.64 31.83 -8.44
CA GLN A 30 10.96 32.77 -9.53
C GLN A 30 12.16 32.25 -10.32
N GLU A 31 11.95 32.04 -11.63
CA GLU A 31 12.99 31.68 -12.57
C GLU A 31 13.97 32.86 -12.77
N ASP A 32 15.17 32.59 -13.25
CA ASP A 32 16.15 33.64 -13.55
C ASP A 32 15.67 34.65 -14.59
N ASN A 33 14.81 34.22 -15.53
CA ASN A 33 14.18 35.12 -16.50
C ASN A 33 13.00 35.91 -15.90
N GLY A 34 12.77 35.82 -14.60
CA GLY A 34 11.70 36.50 -13.89
C GLY A 34 10.32 35.85 -13.97
N SER A 35 10.15 34.76 -14.73
CA SER A 35 8.86 34.03 -14.83
C SER A 35 8.56 33.20 -13.60
N TRP A 36 7.29 32.77 -13.48
CA TRP A 36 6.78 31.92 -12.38
C TRP A 36 6.13 30.68 -12.99
N PRO A 37 6.41 29.46 -12.48
CA PRO A 37 5.67 28.28 -12.89
C PRO A 37 4.22 28.41 -12.45
N ALA A 38 3.28 28.18 -13.37
CA ALA A 38 1.85 28.23 -13.08
C ALA A 38 1.16 26.98 -13.64
N ASN A 39 0.27 26.38 -12.85
CA ASN A 39 -0.45 25.13 -13.18
C ASN A 39 0.47 24.00 -13.65
N GLN A 40 1.63 23.85 -13.01
CA GLN A 40 2.61 22.83 -13.42
C GLN A 40 3.41 22.28 -12.25
N TRP A 41 3.98 21.11 -12.48
CA TRP A 41 5.01 20.53 -11.65
C TRP A 41 6.39 21.06 -12.03
N LYS A 42 7.25 21.20 -11.02
CA LYS A 42 8.66 21.55 -11.23
C LYS A 42 9.56 20.80 -10.28
N TYR A 43 10.65 20.28 -10.83
CA TYR A 43 11.71 19.63 -10.05
C TYR A 43 12.73 20.70 -9.64
N ILE A 44 12.88 20.93 -8.33
CA ILE A 44 13.75 21.97 -7.76
C ILE A 44 14.64 21.33 -6.69
N HIS A 45 15.97 21.43 -6.87
CA HIS A 45 16.97 20.92 -5.93
C HIS A 45 16.70 19.48 -5.44
N GLY A 46 16.38 18.56 -6.37
CA GLY A 46 16.18 17.16 -6.03
C GLY A 46 14.76 16.79 -5.60
N THR A 47 13.79 17.71 -5.63
CA THR A 47 12.42 17.48 -5.12
C THR A 47 11.40 18.07 -6.10
N TRP A 48 10.26 17.38 -6.24
CA TRP A 48 9.12 17.87 -7.00
C TRP A 48 8.22 18.79 -6.18
N TYR A 49 7.77 19.86 -6.80
CA TYR A 49 6.80 20.83 -6.29
C TYR A 49 5.71 21.06 -7.32
N ALA A 50 4.48 21.31 -6.87
CA ALA A 50 3.37 21.70 -7.73
C ALA A 50 2.98 23.15 -7.46
N PHE A 51 2.66 23.88 -8.53
CA PHE A 51 2.27 25.29 -8.46
C PHE A 51 0.86 25.50 -8.99
N ASP A 52 0.13 26.42 -8.38
CA ASP A 52 -1.22 26.78 -8.80
C ASP A 52 -1.20 27.74 -10.02
N GLY A 53 -2.39 28.18 -10.47
CA GLY A 53 -2.52 29.08 -11.63
C GLY A 53 -1.90 30.46 -11.44
N ASN A 54 -1.65 30.86 -10.19
CA ASN A 54 -1.03 32.14 -9.84
C ASN A 54 0.47 32.00 -9.55
N GLY A 55 1.03 30.79 -9.67
CA GLY A 55 2.45 30.50 -9.41
C GLY A 55 2.78 30.26 -7.95
N TYR A 56 1.78 30.08 -7.07
CA TYR A 56 2.03 29.73 -5.68
C TYR A 56 2.20 28.22 -5.50
N MET A 57 3.17 27.87 -4.67
CA MET A 57 3.47 26.50 -4.28
C MET A 57 2.29 25.88 -3.53
N ARG A 58 1.84 24.72 -3.98
CA ARG A 58 0.79 23.94 -3.35
C ARG A 58 1.30 23.17 -2.13
N THR A 59 0.40 22.90 -1.19
CA THR A 59 0.61 22.01 -0.03
C THR A 59 -0.63 21.15 0.20
N GLY A 60 -0.49 20.04 0.91
CA GLY A 60 -1.59 19.12 1.19
C GLY A 60 -1.91 18.22 0.01
N TRP A 61 -3.12 17.66 0.00
CA TRP A 61 -3.57 16.78 -1.07
C TRP A 61 -3.78 17.53 -2.38
N TYR A 62 -3.25 16.97 -3.46
CA TYR A 62 -3.34 17.55 -4.79
C TYR A 62 -3.72 16.47 -5.82
N TRP A 63 -4.83 16.72 -6.54
CA TRP A 63 -5.27 15.93 -7.68
C TRP A 63 -4.81 16.58 -8.98
N ASP A 64 -4.03 15.84 -9.79
CA ASP A 64 -3.48 16.38 -11.06
C ASP A 64 -4.39 16.11 -12.28
N GLY A 65 -5.57 15.51 -12.06
CA GLY A 65 -6.49 15.05 -13.10
C GLY A 65 -6.43 13.55 -13.34
N ARG A 66 -5.41 12.85 -12.79
CA ARG A 66 -5.22 11.41 -12.95
C ARG A 66 -4.88 10.68 -11.65
N PHE A 67 -4.03 11.30 -10.78
CA PHE A 67 -3.58 10.71 -9.52
C PHE A 67 -3.64 11.72 -8.38
N TRP A 68 -3.79 11.21 -7.17
CA TRP A 68 -3.59 11.98 -5.96
C TRP A 68 -2.13 12.00 -5.53
N TYR A 69 -1.68 13.14 -5.06
CA TYR A 69 -0.36 13.37 -4.48
C TYR A 69 -0.50 14.06 -3.14
N TYR A 70 0.50 13.91 -2.29
CA TYR A 70 0.57 14.68 -1.06
C TYR A 70 1.80 15.58 -1.07
N LEU A 71 1.55 16.89 -0.96
CA LEU A 71 2.58 17.91 -0.87
C LEU A 71 2.71 18.29 0.61
N THR A 72 3.91 18.13 1.18
CA THR A 72 4.18 18.43 2.59
C THR A 72 3.93 19.91 2.91
N GLY A 73 4.00 20.29 4.18
CA GLY A 73 3.92 21.71 4.56
C GLY A 73 5.03 22.58 3.97
N SER A 74 6.14 21.98 3.52
CA SER A 74 7.21 22.66 2.76
C SER A 74 6.94 22.70 1.25
N GLY A 75 5.83 22.12 0.78
CA GLY A 75 5.49 21.98 -0.65
C GLY A 75 6.17 20.81 -1.35
N ALA A 76 7.09 20.13 -0.70
CA ALA A 76 7.78 18.97 -1.25
C ALA A 76 6.80 17.80 -1.50
N MET A 77 6.84 17.21 -2.70
CA MET A 77 6.08 16.00 -3.00
C MET A 77 6.55 14.86 -2.08
N ALA A 78 5.60 14.26 -1.36
CA ALA A 78 5.88 13.14 -0.49
C ALA A 78 6.02 11.84 -1.29
N GLU A 79 6.90 10.96 -0.82
CA GLU A 79 7.09 9.60 -1.31
C GLU A 79 7.17 8.63 -0.12
N GLY A 80 6.81 7.36 -0.34
CA GLY A 80 6.77 6.36 0.71
C GLY A 80 5.58 6.55 1.65
N TRP A 81 5.73 6.10 2.90
CA TRP A 81 4.68 6.21 3.90
C TRP A 81 4.51 7.64 4.41
N ALA A 82 3.28 8.13 4.41
CA ALA A 82 2.90 9.44 4.94
C ALA A 82 1.71 9.32 5.87
N SER A 83 1.82 9.90 7.09
CA SER A 83 0.69 10.03 8.00
C SER A 83 0.07 11.41 7.86
N VAL A 84 -1.18 11.45 7.44
CA VAL A 84 -1.92 12.69 7.22
C VAL A 84 -3.20 12.65 8.04
N GLY A 85 -3.32 13.55 9.02
CA GLY A 85 -4.47 13.57 9.93
C GLY A 85 -4.66 12.27 10.74
N GLY A 86 -3.57 11.54 11.05
CA GLY A 86 -3.61 10.27 11.77
C GLY A 86 -3.90 9.04 10.90
N THR A 87 -4.14 9.23 9.61
CA THR A 87 -4.32 8.15 8.63
C THR A 87 -3.04 7.95 7.83
N TRP A 88 -2.64 6.68 7.63
CA TRP A 88 -1.48 6.33 6.84
C TRP A 88 -1.84 6.13 5.37
N TYR A 89 -0.98 6.64 4.49
CA TYR A 89 -1.04 6.52 3.04
C TYR A 89 0.31 6.10 2.50
N TYR A 90 0.32 5.49 1.32
CA TYR A 90 1.57 5.17 0.64
C TYR A 90 1.65 5.91 -0.70
N LEU A 91 2.64 6.78 -0.82
CA LEU A 91 2.95 7.54 -2.04
C LEU A 91 4.06 6.79 -2.79
N GLN A 92 3.81 6.42 -4.02
CA GLN A 92 4.70 5.59 -4.83
C GLN A 92 6.08 6.24 -5.00
N PRO A 93 7.18 5.60 -4.60
CA PRO A 93 8.52 6.13 -4.82
C PRO A 93 8.77 6.44 -6.29
N GLY A 94 9.42 7.58 -6.56
CA GLY A 94 9.75 8.08 -7.90
C GLY A 94 8.60 8.79 -8.61
N SER A 95 7.34 8.46 -8.33
CA SER A 95 6.19 9.14 -8.93
C SER A 95 5.43 10.04 -7.97
N GLY A 96 5.43 9.75 -6.67
CA GLY A 96 4.64 10.42 -5.65
C GLY A 96 3.13 10.11 -5.71
N ALA A 97 2.67 9.30 -6.67
CA ALA A 97 1.26 8.97 -6.81
C ALA A 97 0.76 8.14 -5.62
N MET A 98 -0.40 8.50 -5.06
CA MET A 98 -1.04 7.74 -3.98
C MET A 98 -1.38 6.33 -4.45
N ALA A 99 -0.96 5.33 -3.68
CA ALA A 99 -1.28 3.94 -3.94
C ALA A 99 -2.68 3.58 -3.45
N GLU A 100 -3.33 2.66 -4.16
CA GLU A 100 -4.60 2.04 -3.79
C GLU A 100 -4.51 0.52 -4.01
N GLY A 101 -5.33 -0.24 -3.29
CA GLY A 101 -5.30 -1.70 -3.34
C GLY A 101 -4.07 -2.29 -2.65
N TRP A 102 -3.61 -3.43 -3.17
CA TRP A 102 -2.46 -4.13 -2.61
C TRP A 102 -1.14 -3.48 -2.98
N VAL A 103 -0.27 -3.29 -1.99
CA VAL A 103 1.10 -2.82 -2.18
C VAL A 103 2.08 -3.62 -1.33
N SER A 104 3.23 -3.97 -1.91
CA SER A 104 4.34 -4.61 -1.18
C SER A 104 5.43 -3.59 -0.90
N VAL A 105 5.77 -3.41 0.36
CA VAL A 105 6.81 -2.49 0.80
C VAL A 105 7.81 -3.27 1.66
N GLY A 106 9.04 -3.37 1.21
CA GLY A 106 10.08 -4.13 1.92
C GLY A 106 9.74 -5.61 2.13
N GLY A 107 8.98 -6.23 1.21
CA GLY A 107 8.54 -7.64 1.31
C GLY A 107 7.29 -7.85 2.17
N THR A 108 6.75 -6.81 2.78
CA THR A 108 5.49 -6.85 3.55
C THR A 108 4.35 -6.33 2.70
N TRP A 109 3.22 -7.05 2.69
CA TRP A 109 2.01 -6.63 1.98
C TRP A 109 1.11 -5.77 2.86
N TYR A 110 0.55 -4.74 2.25
CA TYR A 110 -0.42 -3.80 2.83
C TYR A 110 -1.61 -3.65 1.90
N TYR A 111 -2.74 -3.26 2.45
CA TYR A 111 -3.93 -2.94 1.67
C TYR A 111 -4.35 -1.48 1.89
N LEU A 112 -4.31 -0.70 0.80
CA LEU A 112 -4.74 0.70 0.77
C LEU A 112 -6.17 0.74 0.22
N GLN A 113 -7.09 1.36 0.92
CA GLN A 113 -8.50 1.35 0.52
C GLN A 113 -8.69 1.97 -0.86
N PRO A 114 -9.30 1.26 -1.82
CA PRO A 114 -9.63 1.83 -3.11
C PRO A 114 -10.52 3.09 -2.97
N GLY A 115 -10.21 4.11 -3.76
CA GLY A 115 -10.92 5.38 -3.82
C GLY A 115 -10.44 6.43 -2.81
N ASN A 116 -9.69 6.06 -1.76
CA ASN A 116 -9.17 7.04 -0.81
C ASN A 116 -7.71 6.79 -0.35
N GLY A 117 -7.11 5.65 -0.68
CA GLY A 117 -5.72 5.31 -0.38
C GLY A 117 -5.39 5.08 1.11
N ALA A 118 -6.36 5.11 2.01
CA ALA A 118 -6.12 4.93 3.44
C ALA A 118 -5.63 3.50 3.74
N MET A 119 -4.55 3.36 4.51
CA MET A 119 -4.06 2.06 4.95
C MET A 119 -5.10 1.34 5.80
N HIS A 120 -5.43 0.11 5.41
CA HIS A 120 -6.41 -0.71 6.12
C HIS A 120 -5.78 -1.50 7.26
N THR A 121 -6.54 -1.71 8.34
CA THR A 121 -6.22 -2.61 9.45
C THR A 121 -7.42 -3.51 9.74
N GLY A 122 -7.18 -4.70 10.29
CA GLY A 122 -8.24 -5.68 10.53
C GLY A 122 -8.59 -6.49 9.28
N TRP A 123 -9.81 -7.00 9.21
CA TRP A 123 -10.29 -7.84 8.11
C TRP A 123 -10.48 -7.06 6.82
N VAL A 124 -9.92 -7.57 5.73
CA VAL A 124 -10.11 -7.09 4.34
C VAL A 124 -10.79 -8.17 3.53
N LYS A 125 -11.84 -7.80 2.80
CA LYS A 125 -12.43 -8.65 1.77
C LYS A 125 -12.08 -8.12 0.40
N ASP A 126 -11.27 -8.87 -0.35
CA ASP A 126 -10.94 -8.55 -1.73
C ASP A 126 -11.57 -9.60 -2.65
N GLY A 127 -12.56 -9.17 -3.44
CA GLY A 127 -13.44 -10.06 -4.16
C GLY A 127 -14.19 -11.00 -3.22
N THR A 128 -13.94 -12.31 -3.33
CA THR A 128 -14.52 -13.35 -2.45
C THR A 128 -13.60 -13.76 -1.32
N THR A 129 -12.36 -13.28 -1.27
CA THR A 129 -11.31 -13.76 -0.37
C THR A 129 -11.10 -12.80 0.80
N TRP A 130 -10.93 -13.39 2.00
CA TRP A 130 -10.61 -12.65 3.21
C TRP A 130 -9.11 -12.67 3.51
N TYR A 131 -8.63 -11.54 4.04
CA TYR A 131 -7.27 -11.30 4.52
C TYR A 131 -7.34 -10.58 5.86
N TYR A 132 -6.26 -10.60 6.63
CA TYR A 132 -6.19 -9.85 7.88
C TYR A 132 -4.92 -9.01 7.98
N MET A 133 -5.11 -7.72 8.27
CA MET A 133 -4.06 -6.74 8.50
C MET A 133 -3.90 -6.49 9.98
N ASN A 134 -2.68 -6.52 10.50
CA ASN A 134 -2.43 -6.17 11.90
C ASN A 134 -2.62 -4.65 12.15
N SER A 135 -2.37 -4.19 13.38
CA SER A 135 -2.51 -2.78 13.75
C SER A 135 -1.53 -1.84 13.04
N SER A 136 -0.43 -2.35 12.49
CA SER A 136 0.50 -1.59 11.65
C SER A 136 0.17 -1.67 10.14
N GLY A 137 -0.95 -2.30 9.76
CA GLY A 137 -1.39 -2.50 8.38
C GLY A 137 -0.72 -3.66 7.67
N ALA A 138 0.21 -4.38 8.30
CA ALA A 138 0.89 -5.51 7.67
C ALA A 138 -0.02 -6.73 7.56
N MET A 139 -0.07 -7.35 6.37
CA MET A 139 -0.79 -8.61 6.13
C MET A 139 -0.22 -9.74 6.97
N LEU A 140 -1.08 -10.46 7.67
CA LEU A 140 -0.70 -11.61 8.47
C LEU A 140 -0.83 -12.92 7.71
N THR A 141 -0.06 -13.93 8.17
CA THR A 141 -0.05 -15.32 7.68
C THR A 141 0.02 -16.30 8.85
N GLY A 142 -0.26 -17.57 8.60
CA GLY A 142 -0.27 -18.61 9.63
C GLY A 142 -1.50 -18.53 10.54
N TRP A 143 -1.42 -19.19 11.69
CA TRP A 143 -2.49 -19.18 12.70
C TRP A 143 -2.54 -17.86 13.45
N GLN A 144 -3.73 -17.24 13.50
CA GLN A 144 -3.98 -15.95 14.16
C GLN A 144 -5.18 -16.06 15.09
N LEU A 145 -5.01 -15.59 16.33
CA LEU A 145 -6.12 -15.45 17.29
C LEU A 145 -6.71 -14.04 17.13
N ILE A 146 -7.93 -13.96 16.60
CA ILE A 146 -8.61 -12.70 16.30
C ILE A 146 -9.96 -12.70 16.99
N ASN A 147 -10.16 -11.75 17.91
CA ASN A 147 -11.39 -11.60 18.69
C ASN A 147 -11.86 -12.91 19.36
N GLY A 148 -10.91 -13.71 19.88
CA GLY A 148 -11.19 -14.94 20.60
C GLY A 148 -11.39 -16.19 19.74
N SER A 149 -11.31 -16.08 18.41
CA SER A 149 -11.36 -17.22 17.47
C SER A 149 -10.04 -17.37 16.72
N TRP A 150 -9.62 -18.61 16.48
CA TRP A 150 -8.45 -18.91 15.68
C TRP A 150 -8.81 -19.01 14.21
N TYR A 151 -7.98 -18.37 13.35
CA TYR A 151 -8.06 -18.40 11.90
C TYR A 151 -6.72 -18.80 11.31
N TYR A 152 -6.72 -19.45 10.15
CA TYR A 152 -5.51 -19.75 9.43
C TYR A 152 -5.43 -18.93 8.14
N LEU A 153 -4.33 -18.20 7.99
CA LEU A 153 -4.03 -17.40 6.79
C LEU A 153 -2.87 -18.08 6.05
N TYR A 154 -3.08 -18.45 4.80
CA TYR A 154 -2.03 -19.06 3.99
C TYR A 154 -0.84 -18.12 3.79
N GLU A 155 0.28 -18.60 3.23
CA GLU A 155 1.46 -17.78 2.94
C GLU A 155 1.17 -16.57 2.04
N ASN A 156 0.15 -16.68 1.18
CA ASN A 156 -0.34 -15.58 0.34
C ASN A 156 -1.37 -14.68 1.05
N GLY A 157 -1.58 -14.85 2.36
CA GLY A 157 -2.49 -14.08 3.20
C GLY A 157 -3.94 -14.50 3.14
N LYS A 158 -4.37 -15.37 2.19
CA LYS A 158 -5.77 -15.79 2.07
C LYS A 158 -6.22 -16.57 3.29
N MET A 159 -7.40 -16.23 3.83
CA MET A 159 -8.01 -17.00 4.91
C MET A 159 -8.45 -18.38 4.41
N ALA A 160 -8.14 -19.42 5.16
CA ALA A 160 -8.64 -20.75 4.94
C ALA A 160 -10.13 -20.83 5.38
N GLU A 161 -10.94 -21.45 4.55
CA GLU A 161 -12.39 -21.64 4.79
C GLU A 161 -12.76 -23.09 4.46
N ASP A 162 -13.65 -23.68 5.27
CA ASP A 162 -14.21 -25.03 5.07
C ASP A 162 -13.16 -26.09 4.72
N THR A 163 -12.08 -26.15 5.50
CA THR A 163 -10.94 -27.01 5.18
C THR A 163 -10.16 -27.47 6.41
N TRP A 164 -9.30 -28.45 6.24
CA TRP A 164 -8.40 -28.95 7.26
C TRP A 164 -6.98 -28.41 7.09
N ILE A 165 -6.46 -27.79 8.13
CA ILE A 165 -5.07 -27.37 8.26
C ILE A 165 -4.37 -28.34 9.22
N GLY A 166 -3.72 -29.36 8.69
CA GLY A 166 -3.23 -30.49 9.50
C GLY A 166 -4.39 -31.24 10.17
N SER A 167 -4.44 -31.24 11.49
CA SER A 167 -5.51 -31.83 12.29
C SER A 167 -6.62 -30.84 12.69
N CYS A 168 -6.48 -29.56 12.34
CA CYS A 168 -7.41 -28.51 12.73
C CYS A 168 -8.39 -28.22 11.60
N TYR A 169 -9.70 -28.32 11.85
CA TYR A 169 -10.72 -27.92 10.89
C TYR A 169 -11.10 -26.47 11.08
N VAL A 170 -11.13 -25.70 10.00
CA VAL A 170 -11.72 -24.36 9.96
C VAL A 170 -13.04 -24.41 9.19
N ASN A 171 -14.08 -23.82 9.75
CA ASN A 171 -15.43 -23.84 9.20
C ASN A 171 -15.57 -22.86 7.99
N PRO A 172 -16.74 -22.78 7.33
CA PRO A 172 -16.97 -21.85 6.23
C PRO A 172 -16.76 -20.36 6.56
N SER A 173 -16.78 -19.98 7.84
CA SER A 173 -16.42 -18.60 8.25
C SER A 173 -14.93 -18.43 8.55
N GLY A 174 -14.13 -19.48 8.35
CA GLY A 174 -12.68 -19.51 8.60
C GLY A 174 -12.28 -19.78 10.06
N ALA A 175 -13.25 -19.86 10.98
CA ALA A 175 -12.95 -20.08 12.39
C ALA A 175 -12.60 -21.57 12.66
N TRP A 176 -11.52 -21.79 13.42
CA TRP A 176 -11.16 -23.12 13.89
C TRP A 176 -12.25 -23.70 14.81
N ILE A 177 -12.61 -24.95 14.56
CA ILE A 177 -13.55 -25.72 15.38
C ILE A 177 -12.76 -26.75 16.21
N PRO A 178 -12.69 -26.58 17.55
CA PRO A 178 -12.11 -27.57 18.41
C PRO A 178 -12.84 -28.91 18.28
N ASP A 179 -12.09 -30.02 18.37
CA ASP A 179 -12.61 -31.39 18.38
C ASP A 179 -13.41 -31.82 17.14
N ALA A 180 -13.29 -31.04 16.01
CA ALA A 180 -13.89 -31.47 14.75
C ALA A 180 -13.35 -32.84 14.32
N VAL A 181 -14.24 -33.69 13.84
CA VAL A 181 -13.90 -35.06 13.43
C VAL A 181 -13.99 -35.22 11.93
N ARG A 182 -12.94 -35.75 11.30
CA ARG A 182 -13.00 -36.10 9.87
C ARG A 182 -13.92 -37.30 9.66
N SER A 183 -14.80 -37.20 8.69
CA SER A 183 -15.50 -38.38 8.17
C SER A 183 -14.49 -39.40 7.67
N GLN A 184 -14.53 -40.60 8.22
CA GLN A 184 -13.58 -41.66 7.84
C GLN A 184 -14.11 -43.07 8.18
N TRP A 185 -13.63 -44.05 7.42
CA TRP A 185 -13.80 -45.43 7.76
C TRP A 185 -12.87 -45.82 8.92
N ILE A 186 -13.41 -46.42 9.96
CA ILE A 186 -12.66 -46.91 11.12
C ILE A 186 -12.83 -48.43 11.17
N ARG A 187 -11.70 -49.15 11.25
CA ARG A 187 -11.72 -50.61 11.51
C ARG A 187 -11.68 -50.86 13.01
N SER A 188 -12.60 -51.68 13.47
CA SER A 188 -12.62 -52.16 14.86
C SER A 188 -12.84 -53.68 14.83
N GLY A 189 -11.77 -54.46 15.10
CA GLY A 189 -11.73 -55.90 14.86
C GLY A 189 -11.92 -56.22 13.38
N ASP A 190 -12.89 -57.07 13.05
CA ASP A 190 -13.21 -57.48 11.68
C ASP A 190 -14.28 -56.61 11.01
N ARG A 191 -14.72 -55.55 11.68
CA ARG A 191 -15.78 -54.66 11.19
C ARG A 191 -15.24 -53.29 10.81
N TRP A 192 -15.89 -52.71 9.77
CA TRP A 192 -15.66 -51.33 9.33
C TRP A 192 -16.87 -50.49 9.74
N TRP A 193 -16.60 -49.28 10.31
CA TRP A 193 -17.57 -48.27 10.67
C TRP A 193 -17.21 -46.97 9.94
N TYR A 194 -18.23 -46.29 9.46
CA TYR A 194 -18.04 -44.97 8.91
C TYR A 194 -18.37 -43.93 9.97
N ARG A 195 -17.36 -43.13 10.38
CA ARG A 195 -17.58 -41.97 11.25
C ARG A 195 -17.95 -40.81 10.37
N HIS A 196 -19.11 -40.19 10.59
CA HIS A 196 -19.51 -38.93 9.98
C HIS A 196 -18.81 -37.77 10.69
N SER A 197 -18.54 -36.65 9.96
CA SER A 197 -18.26 -35.36 10.54
C SER A 197 -19.58 -34.80 11.06
N ASP A 198 -19.61 -34.37 12.30
CA ASP A 198 -20.75 -33.66 12.86
C ASP A 198 -20.82 -32.22 12.34
#